data_ba10aef806f7d851dfa85d51a789e12c
#
_entry.id   ba10aef806f7d851dfa85d51a789e12c
#
_cell.length_a   1.000
_cell.length_b   1.000
_cell.length_c   1.000
_cell.angle_alpha   90.00
_cell.angle_beta   90.00
_cell.angle_gamma   90.00
#
_symmetry.space_group_name_H-M   'P 1'
#
loop_
_entity.id
_entity.type
_entity.pdbx_description
1 polymer ?
#
loop_
_entity_poly.entity_id
_entity_poly.type
_entity_poly.pdbx_seq_one_letter_code
_entity_poly.pdbx_strand_id
1 'polypeptide(L)'
;MGKLTLIQRQQAVRLFEQGYGYVLVSRMLELKQSQVELLSRMWRIHGRLCLMRRKNQQYSFETKKEVVTRYLQGDNPIELAKQYNISSDRLIRIWVKKWKTSGDVALRPRLTGYPPVQDTGTPLTEVEKLKRDNYYLQMQVDVLKKLKALREMPPGGN
;
A
#
# COMPACT_ATOMS: atom_id res chain seq x y z
N MET A 1 12.82 -9.75 -17.77
CA MET A 1 13.58 -8.55 -17.34
C MET A 1 13.97 -8.72 -15.88
N GLY A 2 15.29 -8.77 -15.60
CA GLY A 2 15.83 -9.07 -14.25
C GLY A 2 15.62 -7.93 -13.26
N LYS A 3 15.41 -8.27 -12.00
CA LYS A 3 15.48 -7.32 -10.88
C LYS A 3 16.93 -6.96 -10.62
N LEU A 4 17.21 -5.76 -10.08
CA LEU A 4 18.56 -5.37 -9.64
C LEU A 4 19.11 -6.39 -8.64
N THR A 5 20.35 -6.83 -8.87
CA THR A 5 21.08 -7.68 -7.92
C THR A 5 21.40 -6.91 -6.64
N LEU A 6 21.74 -7.62 -5.58
CA LEU A 6 22.13 -6.98 -4.31
C LEU A 6 23.37 -6.08 -4.50
N ILE A 7 24.35 -6.56 -5.28
CA ILE A 7 25.59 -5.81 -5.56
C ILE A 7 25.27 -4.51 -6.29
N GLN A 8 24.46 -4.56 -7.35
CA GLN A 8 24.05 -3.37 -8.10
C GLN A 8 23.29 -2.37 -7.21
N ARG A 9 22.43 -2.86 -6.31
CA ARG A 9 21.72 -1.99 -5.35
C ARG A 9 22.67 -1.33 -4.36
N GLN A 10 23.66 -2.06 -3.84
CA GLN A 10 24.69 -1.52 -2.94
C GLN A 10 25.54 -0.45 -3.63
N GLN A 11 25.97 -0.69 -4.87
CA GLN A 11 26.72 0.28 -5.66
C GLN A 11 25.92 1.56 -5.90
N ALA A 12 24.65 1.42 -6.29
CA ALA A 12 23.76 2.56 -6.50
C ALA A 12 23.55 3.37 -5.21
N VAL A 13 23.37 2.70 -4.07
CA VAL A 13 23.18 3.40 -2.77
C VAL A 13 24.46 4.15 -2.37
N ARG A 14 25.64 3.59 -2.58
CA ARG A 14 26.91 4.31 -2.33
C ARG A 14 27.01 5.59 -3.16
N LEU A 15 26.61 5.54 -4.43
CA LEU A 15 26.60 6.73 -5.29
C LEU A 15 25.55 7.76 -4.84
N PHE A 16 24.38 7.31 -4.35
CA PHE A 16 23.39 8.24 -3.76
C PHE A 16 23.92 8.93 -2.50
N GLU A 17 24.71 8.22 -1.67
CA GLU A 17 25.34 8.80 -0.48
C GLU A 17 26.40 9.85 -0.83
N GLN A 18 27.02 9.72 -2.00
CA GLN A 18 27.95 10.72 -2.56
C GLN A 18 27.22 11.90 -3.22
N GLY A 19 25.88 11.89 -3.23
CA GLY A 19 25.08 13.00 -3.78
C GLY A 19 24.69 12.85 -5.25
N TYR A 20 25.06 11.74 -5.92
CA TYR A 20 24.68 11.54 -7.31
C TYR A 20 23.19 11.27 -7.48
N GLY A 21 22.56 11.93 -8.47
CA GLY A 21 21.17 11.72 -8.82
C GLY A 21 20.93 10.39 -9.54
N TYR A 22 19.72 9.85 -9.43
CA TYR A 22 19.37 8.53 -10.02
C TYR A 22 19.60 8.43 -11.53
N VAL A 23 19.49 9.53 -12.28
CA VAL A 23 19.75 9.56 -13.73
C VAL A 23 21.23 9.29 -14.02
N LEU A 24 22.14 9.95 -13.29
CA LEU A 24 23.58 9.76 -13.45
C LEU A 24 24.00 8.38 -13.00
N VAL A 25 23.50 7.93 -11.84
CA VAL A 25 23.76 6.59 -11.32
C VAL A 25 23.29 5.49 -12.29
N SER A 26 22.15 5.68 -12.94
CA SER A 26 21.67 4.70 -13.93
C SER A 26 22.59 4.59 -15.16
N ARG A 27 23.18 5.71 -15.60
CA ARG A 27 24.15 5.74 -16.70
C ARG A 27 25.49 5.13 -16.28
N MET A 28 26.00 5.50 -15.09
CA MET A 28 27.29 5.00 -14.58
C MET A 28 27.31 3.48 -14.37
N LEU A 29 26.17 2.91 -13.95
CA LEU A 29 26.06 1.47 -13.67
C LEU A 29 25.40 0.69 -14.84
N GLU A 30 25.09 1.36 -15.95
CA GLU A 30 24.39 0.79 -17.11
C GLU A 30 23.09 0.08 -16.74
N LEU A 31 22.35 0.64 -15.78
CA LEU A 31 21.12 0.09 -15.25
C LEU A 31 19.90 0.80 -15.80
N LYS A 32 18.77 0.09 -15.82
CA LYS A 32 17.51 0.68 -16.25
C LYS A 32 17.10 1.83 -15.30
N GLN A 33 16.95 3.03 -15.85
CA GLN A 33 16.64 4.26 -15.10
C GLN A 33 15.44 4.11 -14.15
N SER A 34 14.36 3.47 -14.60
CA SER A 34 13.15 3.26 -13.77
C SER A 34 13.41 2.40 -12.52
N GLN A 35 14.36 1.47 -12.58
CA GLN A 35 14.72 0.64 -11.43
C GLN A 35 15.58 1.41 -10.42
N VAL A 36 16.52 2.21 -10.95
CA VAL A 36 17.39 3.07 -10.12
C VAL A 36 16.57 4.20 -9.49
N GLU A 37 15.61 4.77 -10.21
CA GLU A 37 14.66 5.76 -9.67
C GLU A 37 13.84 5.20 -8.50
N LEU A 38 13.30 3.99 -8.66
CA LEU A 38 12.57 3.33 -7.58
C LEU A 38 13.47 3.11 -6.35
N LEU A 39 14.70 2.65 -6.57
CA LEU A 39 15.67 2.45 -5.50
C LEU A 39 16.03 3.76 -4.81
N SER A 40 16.22 4.86 -5.57
CA SER A 40 16.49 6.19 -5.02
C SER A 40 15.34 6.69 -4.13
N ARG A 41 14.09 6.49 -4.54
CA ARG A 41 12.91 6.81 -3.71
C ARG A 41 12.90 6.02 -2.41
N MET A 42 13.17 4.71 -2.49
CA MET A 42 13.25 3.86 -1.30
C MET A 42 14.40 4.28 -0.38
N TRP A 43 15.55 4.65 -0.94
CA TRP A 43 16.69 5.14 -0.19
C TRP A 43 16.40 6.46 0.54
N ARG A 44 15.71 7.40 -0.10
CA ARG A 44 15.30 8.66 0.54
C ARG A 44 14.38 8.47 1.75
N ILE A 45 13.55 7.43 1.73
CA ILE A 45 12.60 7.13 2.81
C ILE A 45 13.28 6.31 3.91
N HIS A 46 14.02 5.28 3.54
CA HIS A 46 14.49 4.23 4.45
C HIS A 46 16.02 4.16 4.61
N GLY A 47 16.78 5.03 3.94
CA GLY A 47 18.22 4.98 3.95
C GLY A 47 18.74 3.61 3.46
N ARG A 48 19.80 3.11 4.10
CA ARG A 48 20.41 1.79 3.78
C ARG A 48 19.47 0.60 3.99
N LEU A 49 18.41 0.74 4.76
CA LEU A 49 17.39 -0.32 4.93
C LEU A 49 16.67 -0.68 3.62
N CYS A 50 16.74 0.18 2.60
CA CYS A 50 16.23 -0.16 1.26
C CYS A 50 16.93 -1.36 0.62
N LEU A 51 18.13 -1.73 1.07
CA LEU A 51 18.87 -2.91 0.59
C LEU A 51 18.25 -4.22 1.10
N MET A 52 17.62 -4.20 2.26
CA MET A 52 16.96 -5.38 2.81
C MET A 52 15.68 -5.70 2.03
N ARG A 53 15.44 -7.00 1.78
CA ARG A 53 14.19 -7.44 1.17
C ARG A 53 13.04 -7.22 2.15
N ARG A 54 12.23 -6.21 1.92
CA ARG A 54 11.00 -6.01 2.69
C ARG A 54 9.95 -7.03 2.30
N LYS A 55 9.35 -7.67 3.31
CA LYS A 55 8.13 -8.45 3.12
C LYS A 55 7.00 -7.48 2.71
N ASN A 56 6.01 -7.98 1.97
CA ASN A 56 4.80 -7.22 1.65
C ASN A 56 4.13 -6.79 2.96
N GLN A 57 4.24 -5.51 3.30
CA GLN A 57 3.66 -4.96 4.51
C GLN A 57 2.19 -4.61 4.25
N GLN A 58 1.32 -5.13 5.08
CA GLN A 58 -0.08 -4.72 5.10
C GLN A 58 -0.25 -3.58 6.11
N TYR A 59 -1.03 -2.58 5.71
CA TYR A 59 -1.34 -1.42 6.55
C TYR A 59 -2.80 -1.49 6.96
N SER A 60 -3.10 -1.15 8.22
CA SER A 60 -4.46 -1.10 8.71
C SER A 60 -5.28 -0.04 7.97
N PHE A 61 -6.60 -0.14 8.09
CA PHE A 61 -7.50 0.87 7.52
C PHE A 61 -7.25 2.24 8.17
N GLU A 62 -7.11 2.26 9.49
CA GLU A 62 -6.87 3.46 10.30
C GLU A 62 -5.60 4.18 9.86
N THR A 63 -4.50 3.44 9.72
CA THR A 63 -3.23 3.99 9.22
C THR A 63 -3.38 4.61 7.83
N LYS A 64 -4.07 3.91 6.91
CA LYS A 64 -4.28 4.44 5.55
C LYS A 64 -5.12 5.70 5.56
N LYS A 65 -6.19 5.74 6.37
CA LYS A 65 -7.08 6.90 6.49
C LYS A 65 -6.35 8.10 7.07
N GLU A 66 -5.61 7.90 8.15
CA GLU A 66 -4.83 8.96 8.79
C GLU A 66 -3.79 9.55 7.82
N VAL A 67 -3.01 8.71 7.14
CA VAL A 67 -2.02 9.14 6.15
C VAL A 67 -2.67 9.90 5.00
N VAL A 68 -3.82 9.45 4.50
CA VAL A 68 -4.57 10.15 3.43
C VAL A 68 -5.03 11.51 3.92
N THR A 69 -5.58 11.61 5.13
CA THR A 69 -6.05 12.87 5.72
C THR A 69 -4.90 13.86 5.85
N ARG A 70 -3.77 13.45 6.41
CA ARG A 70 -2.59 14.29 6.58
C ARG A 70 -1.98 14.73 5.24
N TYR A 71 -1.96 13.84 4.26
CA TYR A 71 -1.51 14.20 2.91
C TYR A 71 -2.42 15.27 2.27
N LEU A 72 -3.74 15.21 2.50
CA LEU A 72 -4.68 16.21 2.00
C LEU A 72 -4.56 17.56 2.75
N GLN A 73 -4.05 17.55 3.97
CA GLN A 73 -3.71 18.75 4.74
C GLN A 73 -2.40 19.41 4.26
N GLY A 74 -1.66 18.77 3.35
CA GLY A 74 -0.46 19.29 2.76
C GLY A 74 0.86 18.68 3.27
N ASP A 75 0.80 17.66 4.12
CA ASP A 75 2.00 17.01 4.63
C ASP A 75 2.81 16.34 3.51
N ASN A 76 4.14 16.38 3.66
CA ASN A 76 5.05 15.82 2.67
C ASN A 76 4.93 14.28 2.63
N PRO A 77 4.66 13.67 1.46
CA PRO A 77 4.49 12.22 1.35
C PRO A 77 5.74 11.40 1.71
N ILE A 78 6.94 11.98 1.58
CA ILE A 78 8.19 11.32 1.98
C ILE A 78 8.28 11.25 3.51
N GLU A 79 7.92 12.32 4.20
CA GLU A 79 7.91 12.37 5.67
C GLU A 79 6.85 11.45 6.25
N LEU A 80 5.64 11.46 5.68
CA LEU A 80 4.60 10.52 6.04
C LEU A 80 5.05 9.08 5.84
N ALA A 81 5.73 8.78 4.72
CA ALA A 81 6.24 7.43 4.48
C ALA A 81 7.31 7.01 5.50
N LYS A 82 8.15 7.95 5.97
CA LYS A 82 9.12 7.70 7.06
C LYS A 82 8.40 7.45 8.38
N GLN A 83 7.48 8.32 8.77
CA GLN A 83 6.79 8.28 10.05
C GLN A 83 5.95 7.00 10.23
N TYR A 84 5.20 6.61 9.19
CA TYR A 84 4.34 5.42 9.22
C TYR A 84 5.03 4.17 8.66
N ASN A 85 6.34 4.22 8.43
CA ASN A 85 7.14 3.12 7.86
C ASN A 85 6.54 2.54 6.57
N ILE A 86 6.01 3.41 5.71
CA ILE A 86 5.39 3.02 4.44
C ILE A 86 6.48 2.75 3.40
N SER A 87 6.29 1.70 2.61
CA SER A 87 7.30 1.22 1.67
C SER A 87 7.71 2.24 0.58
N SER A 88 6.80 3.16 0.21
CA SER A 88 7.10 4.24 -0.75
C SER A 88 6.06 5.36 -0.69
N ASP A 89 6.47 6.58 -1.04
CA ASP A 89 5.59 7.74 -1.22
C ASP A 89 4.51 7.51 -2.31
N ARG A 90 4.84 6.71 -3.32
CA ARG A 90 3.90 6.31 -4.38
C ARG A 90 2.68 5.58 -3.82
N LEU A 91 2.87 4.75 -2.78
CA LEU A 91 1.78 4.01 -2.17
C LEU A 91 0.76 4.97 -1.52
N ILE A 92 1.24 6.04 -0.89
CA ILE A 92 0.38 7.10 -0.33
C ILE A 92 -0.47 7.74 -1.43
N ARG A 93 0.15 8.10 -2.56
CA ARG A 93 -0.57 8.68 -3.71
C ARG A 93 -1.63 7.74 -4.30
N ILE A 94 -1.34 6.43 -4.31
CA ILE A 94 -2.31 5.41 -4.72
C ILE A 94 -3.50 5.38 -3.75
N TRP A 95 -3.26 5.44 -2.43
CA TRP A 95 -4.34 5.49 -1.44
C TRP A 95 -5.19 6.76 -1.58
N VAL A 96 -4.56 7.91 -1.77
CA VAL A 96 -5.26 9.19 -2.01
C VAL A 96 -6.11 9.11 -3.27
N LYS A 97 -5.57 8.57 -4.38
CA LYS A 97 -6.34 8.38 -5.62
C LYS A 97 -7.55 7.47 -5.38
N LYS A 98 -7.37 6.34 -4.70
CA LYS A 98 -8.46 5.42 -4.36
C LYS A 98 -9.51 6.07 -3.46
N TRP A 99 -9.06 6.82 -2.46
CA TRP A 99 -9.96 7.52 -1.55
C TRP A 99 -10.78 8.60 -2.28
N LYS A 100 -10.17 9.38 -3.18
CA LYS A 100 -10.87 10.36 -4.00
C LYS A 100 -11.93 9.74 -4.90
N THR A 101 -11.72 8.49 -5.37
CA THR A 101 -12.67 7.81 -6.27
C THR A 101 -13.82 7.14 -5.50
N SER A 102 -13.55 6.52 -4.35
CA SER A 102 -14.53 5.63 -3.69
C SER A 102 -14.57 5.82 -2.16
N GLY A 103 -14.01 6.93 -1.63
CA GLY A 103 -14.03 7.25 -0.21
C GLY A 103 -13.31 6.23 0.67
N ASP A 104 -13.72 6.18 1.93
CA ASP A 104 -13.13 5.32 2.98
C ASP A 104 -13.21 3.81 2.63
N VAL A 105 -14.22 3.40 1.89
CA VAL A 105 -14.41 1.99 1.49
C VAL A 105 -13.24 1.47 0.66
N ALA A 106 -12.64 2.32 -0.17
CA ALA A 106 -11.50 1.95 -1.01
C ALA A 106 -10.20 1.67 -0.24
N LEU A 107 -10.10 2.14 1.01
CA LEU A 107 -8.94 1.93 1.87
C LEU A 107 -9.04 0.65 2.71
N ARG A 108 -10.23 0.08 2.85
CA ARG A 108 -10.43 -1.15 3.63
C ARG A 108 -9.69 -2.33 2.98
N PRO A 109 -9.21 -3.30 3.79
CA PRO A 109 -8.62 -4.52 3.24
C PRO A 109 -9.68 -5.25 2.41
N ARG A 110 -9.30 -5.70 1.22
CA ARG A 110 -10.15 -6.60 0.44
C ARG A 110 -10.23 -7.95 1.15
N LEU A 111 -11.44 -8.40 1.40
CA LEU A 111 -11.66 -9.76 1.86
C LEU A 111 -11.22 -10.72 0.75
N THR A 112 -10.37 -11.68 1.11
CA THR A 112 -9.89 -12.73 0.20
C THR A 112 -11.11 -13.54 -0.27
N GLY A 113 -11.33 -13.63 -1.58
CA GLY A 113 -12.50 -14.30 -2.16
C GLY A 113 -13.50 -13.37 -2.87
N TYR A 114 -13.32 -12.06 -2.76
CA TYR A 114 -14.11 -11.13 -3.56
C TYR A 114 -13.51 -11.01 -4.97
N PRO A 115 -14.30 -11.19 -6.04
CA PRO A 115 -13.79 -11.02 -7.39
C PRO A 115 -13.16 -9.62 -7.53
N PRO A 116 -12.03 -9.48 -8.24
CA PRO A 116 -11.44 -8.17 -8.48
C PRO A 116 -12.51 -7.30 -9.14
N VAL A 117 -12.80 -6.16 -8.53
CA VAL A 117 -13.58 -5.14 -9.22
C VAL A 117 -12.75 -4.79 -10.45
N GLN A 118 -13.21 -5.21 -11.61
CA GLN A 118 -12.65 -4.76 -12.86
C GLN A 118 -12.86 -3.24 -12.87
N ASP A 119 -11.74 -2.51 -12.77
CA ASP A 119 -11.71 -1.05 -12.89
C ASP A 119 -11.87 -0.75 -14.39
N THR A 120 -13.07 -0.97 -14.89
CA THR A 120 -13.43 -0.75 -16.30
C THR A 120 -13.56 0.73 -16.64
N GLY A 121 -13.23 1.62 -15.67
CA GLY A 121 -13.34 3.08 -15.86
C GLY A 121 -14.77 3.58 -16.04
N THR A 122 -15.75 2.68 -16.10
CA THR A 122 -17.18 3.04 -16.15
C THR A 122 -17.67 3.21 -14.72
N PRO A 123 -18.36 4.30 -14.40
CA PRO A 123 -19.01 4.44 -13.09
C PRO A 123 -19.99 3.29 -12.91
N LEU A 124 -19.84 2.56 -11.80
CA LEU A 124 -20.76 1.48 -11.45
C LEU A 124 -22.20 1.99 -11.48
N THR A 125 -23.07 1.24 -12.11
CA THR A 125 -24.51 1.51 -12.05
C THR A 125 -24.97 1.45 -10.58
N GLU A 126 -26.03 2.18 -10.26
CA GLU A 126 -26.57 2.21 -8.90
C GLU A 126 -26.95 0.82 -8.40
N VAL A 127 -27.43 -0.03 -9.29
CA VAL A 127 -27.76 -1.44 -9.03
C VAL A 127 -26.50 -2.25 -8.66
N GLU A 128 -25.37 -2.02 -9.31
CA GLU A 128 -24.12 -2.70 -8.98
C GLU A 128 -23.52 -2.22 -7.66
N LYS A 129 -23.70 -0.93 -7.32
CA LYS A 129 -23.34 -0.39 -6.02
C LYS A 129 -24.16 -1.04 -4.92
N LEU A 130 -25.48 -1.06 -5.08
CA LEU A 130 -26.40 -1.68 -4.12
C LEU A 130 -26.17 -3.19 -3.94
N LYS A 131 -25.90 -3.94 -5.01
CA LYS A 131 -25.54 -5.36 -4.92
C LYS A 131 -24.25 -5.57 -4.11
N ARG A 132 -23.26 -4.71 -4.29
CA ARG A 132 -22.00 -4.76 -3.57
C ARG A 132 -22.18 -4.43 -2.09
N ASP A 133 -22.94 -3.40 -1.79
CA ASP A 133 -23.23 -2.97 -0.42
C ASP A 133 -24.05 -4.03 0.31
N ASN A 134 -25.03 -4.63 -0.36
CA ASN A 134 -25.83 -5.72 0.18
C ASN A 134 -24.96 -6.96 0.50
N TYR A 135 -24.10 -7.36 -0.41
CA TYR A 135 -23.16 -8.48 -0.17
C TYR A 135 -22.22 -8.19 1.01
N TYR A 136 -21.72 -6.96 1.12
CA TYR A 136 -20.86 -6.54 2.23
C TYR A 136 -21.61 -6.57 3.57
N LEU A 137 -22.85 -6.05 3.61
CA LEU A 137 -23.70 -6.10 4.79
C LEU A 137 -24.02 -7.54 5.19
N GLN A 138 -24.27 -8.42 4.23
CA GLN A 138 -24.53 -9.83 4.48
C GLN A 138 -23.34 -10.53 5.14
N MET A 139 -22.12 -10.25 4.67
CA MET A 139 -20.90 -10.78 5.30
C MET A 139 -20.72 -10.25 6.74
N GLN A 140 -21.03 -8.97 7.00
CA GLN A 140 -20.98 -8.44 8.35
C GLN A 140 -22.00 -9.11 9.27
N VAL A 141 -23.21 -9.34 8.79
CA VAL A 141 -24.25 -10.08 9.52
C VAL A 141 -23.79 -11.50 9.83
N ASP A 142 -23.16 -12.19 8.89
CA ASP A 142 -22.68 -13.56 9.12
C ASP A 142 -21.53 -13.62 10.13
N VAL A 143 -20.64 -12.65 10.11
CA VAL A 143 -19.58 -12.51 11.14
C VAL A 143 -20.19 -12.25 12.52
N LEU A 144 -21.18 -11.34 12.60
CA LEU A 144 -21.87 -11.04 13.86
C LEU A 144 -22.65 -12.24 14.39
N LYS A 145 -23.32 -13.01 13.53
CA LYS A 145 -24.00 -14.25 13.90
C LYS A 145 -23.01 -15.27 14.47
N LYS A 146 -21.84 -15.46 13.83
CA LYS A 146 -20.80 -16.37 14.32
C LYS A 146 -20.23 -15.89 15.67
N LEU A 147 -19.98 -14.61 15.84
CA LEU A 147 -19.51 -14.05 17.10
C LEU A 147 -20.55 -14.21 18.21
N LYS A 148 -21.86 -14.00 17.89
CA LYS A 148 -22.95 -14.23 18.85
C LYS A 148 -23.02 -15.70 19.25
N ALA A 149 -22.97 -16.61 18.29
CA ALA A 149 -22.97 -18.05 18.56
C ALA A 149 -21.78 -18.48 19.44
N LEU A 150 -20.58 -17.96 19.20
CA LEU A 150 -19.40 -18.22 20.04
C LEU A 150 -19.54 -17.66 21.46
N ARG A 151 -20.23 -16.54 21.63
CA ARG A 151 -20.49 -15.94 22.96
C ARG A 151 -21.54 -16.70 23.75
N GLU A 152 -22.51 -17.32 23.06
CA GLU A 152 -23.59 -18.09 23.63
C GLU A 152 -23.20 -19.58 23.88
N MET A 153 -22.03 -20.03 23.39
CA MET A 153 -21.48 -21.34 23.71
C MET A 153 -21.01 -21.34 25.17
N PRO A 154 -21.50 -22.24 26.04
CA PRO A 154 -21.00 -22.36 27.39
C PRO A 154 -19.51 -22.70 27.36
N PRO A 155 -18.70 -22.20 28.32
CA PRO A 155 -17.30 -22.57 28.41
C PRO A 155 -17.24 -24.10 28.57
N GLY A 156 -16.50 -24.74 27.64
CA GLY A 156 -16.43 -26.17 27.48
C GLY A 156 -16.30 -26.88 28.83
N GLY A 157 -17.29 -27.69 29.12
CA GLY A 157 -17.18 -28.66 30.19
C GLY A 157 -16.05 -29.65 29.86
N ASN A 158 -15.19 -29.84 30.80
CA ASN A 158 -14.09 -30.78 30.87
C ASN A 158 -14.63 -32.21 30.73
#